data_d1cfdd5b9f1b48173e2293efc0954f20
#
_entry.id   d1cfdd5b9f1b48173e2293efc0954f20
#
_cell.length_a   1.000
_cell.length_b   1.000
_cell.length_c   1.000
_cell.angle_alpha   90.00
_cell.angle_beta   90.00
_cell.angle_gamma   90.00
#
_symmetry.space_group_name_H-M   'P 1'
#
loop_
_entity.id
_entity.type
_entity.pdbx_description
1 polymer ?
#
loop_
_entity_poly.entity_id
_entity_poly.type
_entity_poly.pdbx_seq_one_letter_code
_entity_poly.pdbx_strand_id
1 'polypeptide(L)'
;MASGPLSGVKVLEFSQVIAGPFCGMHLADMGAEVTKFEPIAGEPWRLMVELVPKESRVFASLNRGKRGVAMDMAQPEAQAVIHSLVKDSDVVIINYRPGVAEQLGIDYPTLSAINPNIVYCENTAFGKKGPLAKRGGYDIVVQALTGLMAGEAKLDGDVPTYVYPAIGDYATGIQMSNAICAALYHREKTGKGQRIDCTLMGTAMAMQTSQFTWLEMFDDEVIPPMLESLKQARSEMKTFTQQVGVHKMFRPAAAGNIYYRVYQTKDGFIAVGALSMALRIKVMAATGIKDPRFQPDGTFVMAPEGWETRGPELVAEAEALFRTKTTDEWGQRFEQHGVPAGPVFFIEELFDHPQTIANGLQVHVEHPMLGGMKMVGPPFQMSETPLEAQSPSPMLGEHTDEVLAEAGLSSARIEQLREAGIVL
;
A
#
# COMPACT_ATOMS: atom_id res chain seq x y z
N MET A 1 25.33 2.89 -15.65
CA MET A 1 24.73 1.84 -14.80
C MET A 1 23.89 2.56 -13.78
N ALA A 2 22.68 2.09 -13.51
CA ALA A 2 21.82 2.65 -12.46
C ALA A 2 22.61 2.70 -11.15
N SER A 3 22.50 3.81 -10.44
CA SER A 3 23.05 3.94 -9.08
C SER A 3 21.97 3.49 -8.10
N GLY A 4 22.29 2.62 -7.16
CA GLY A 4 21.31 2.17 -6.17
C GLY A 4 21.75 0.89 -5.46
N PRO A 5 21.14 0.54 -4.32
CA PRO A 5 21.56 -0.62 -3.54
C PRO A 5 21.32 -1.97 -4.23
N LEU A 6 20.48 -2.01 -5.26
CA LEU A 6 20.17 -3.21 -6.05
C LEU A 6 20.73 -3.14 -7.48
N SER A 7 21.74 -2.29 -7.72
CA SER A 7 22.41 -2.22 -9.05
C SER A 7 22.95 -3.59 -9.46
N GLY A 8 22.61 -4.01 -10.69
CA GLY A 8 22.96 -5.32 -11.24
C GLY A 8 22.01 -6.47 -10.87
N VAL A 9 21.00 -6.23 -10.03
CA VAL A 9 19.94 -7.22 -9.75
C VAL A 9 18.93 -7.21 -10.89
N LYS A 10 18.68 -8.38 -11.50
CA LYS A 10 17.74 -8.59 -12.61
C LYS A 10 16.43 -9.18 -12.11
N VAL A 11 15.33 -8.51 -12.41
CA VAL A 11 13.98 -8.86 -11.95
C VAL A 11 13.07 -9.13 -13.13
N LEU A 12 12.44 -10.29 -13.18
CA LEU A 12 11.34 -10.59 -14.10
C LEU A 12 10.00 -10.40 -13.37
N GLU A 13 9.18 -9.51 -13.88
CA GLU A 13 7.90 -9.15 -13.26
C GLU A 13 6.72 -9.66 -14.10
N PHE A 14 5.98 -10.63 -13.58
CA PHE A 14 4.72 -11.17 -14.10
C PHE A 14 3.59 -10.71 -13.19
N SER A 15 3.25 -9.45 -13.27
CA SER A 15 2.31 -8.84 -12.33
C SER A 15 1.39 -7.83 -12.99
N GLN A 16 0.29 -7.50 -12.32
CA GLN A 16 -0.71 -6.57 -12.80
C GLN A 16 -1.36 -5.80 -11.65
N VAL A 17 -2.06 -4.75 -11.95
CA VAL A 17 -2.86 -3.91 -11.06
C VAL A 17 -1.98 -3.09 -10.12
N ILE A 18 -1.81 -3.43 -8.83
CA ILE A 18 -1.08 -2.58 -7.87
C ILE A 18 0.07 -3.31 -7.17
N ALA A 19 -0.22 -4.34 -6.37
CA ALA A 19 0.76 -4.87 -5.40
C ALA A 19 2.09 -5.32 -6.04
N GLY A 20 2.03 -6.12 -7.10
CA GLY A 20 3.22 -6.56 -7.84
C GLY A 20 3.92 -5.41 -8.57
N PRO A 21 3.19 -4.60 -9.38
CA PRO A 21 3.77 -3.44 -10.05
C PRO A 21 4.40 -2.43 -9.09
N PHE A 22 3.79 -2.15 -7.94
CA PHE A 22 4.35 -1.26 -6.93
C PHE A 22 5.62 -1.85 -6.29
N CYS A 23 5.67 -3.16 -6.04
CA CYS A 23 6.88 -3.85 -5.62
C CYS A 23 8.00 -3.68 -6.66
N GLY A 24 7.73 -3.98 -7.94
CA GLY A 24 8.72 -3.85 -9.01
C GLY A 24 9.22 -2.43 -9.19
N MET A 25 8.35 -1.43 -9.06
CA MET A 25 8.74 -0.02 -9.09
C MET A 25 9.70 0.34 -7.94
N HIS A 26 9.46 -0.14 -6.73
CA HIS A 26 10.37 0.08 -5.61
C HIS A 26 11.75 -0.57 -5.85
N LEU A 27 11.80 -1.77 -6.45
CA LEU A 27 13.06 -2.40 -6.80
C LEU A 27 13.79 -1.61 -7.90
N ALA A 28 13.06 -1.09 -8.90
CA ALA A 28 13.61 -0.23 -9.94
C ALA A 28 14.17 1.08 -9.36
N ASP A 29 13.44 1.75 -8.45
CA ASP A 29 13.93 2.94 -7.74
C ASP A 29 15.22 2.66 -6.94
N MET A 30 15.41 1.43 -6.46
CA MET A 30 16.62 0.95 -5.81
C MET A 30 17.72 0.51 -6.77
N GLY A 31 17.53 0.67 -8.08
CA GLY A 31 18.55 0.40 -9.10
C GLY A 31 18.48 -0.99 -9.74
N ALA A 32 17.49 -1.82 -9.42
CA ALA A 32 17.32 -3.11 -10.09
C ALA A 32 16.84 -2.94 -11.55
N GLU A 33 17.26 -3.87 -12.42
CA GLU A 33 16.80 -3.98 -13.81
C GLU A 33 15.50 -4.79 -13.84
N VAL A 34 14.35 -4.09 -13.88
CA VAL A 34 13.03 -4.72 -13.84
C VAL A 34 12.46 -4.86 -15.25
N THR A 35 12.23 -6.08 -15.70
CA THR A 35 11.55 -6.40 -16.95
C THR A 35 10.15 -6.91 -16.66
N LYS A 36 9.14 -6.13 -17.07
CA LYS A 36 7.73 -6.43 -16.90
C LYS A 36 7.19 -7.13 -18.15
N PHE A 37 6.55 -8.27 -17.93
CA PHE A 37 5.88 -9.05 -18.97
C PHE A 37 4.38 -8.82 -18.95
N GLU A 38 3.81 -8.47 -20.07
CA GLU A 38 2.39 -8.21 -20.25
C GLU A 38 1.80 -9.06 -21.39
N PRO A 39 0.49 -9.37 -21.34
CA PRO A 39 -0.20 -9.88 -22.53
C PRO A 39 -0.09 -8.90 -23.70
N ILE A 40 -0.25 -9.39 -24.94
CA ILE A 40 -0.28 -8.55 -26.16
C ILE A 40 -1.27 -7.39 -26.06
N ALA A 41 -2.39 -7.59 -25.38
CA ALA A 41 -3.41 -6.54 -25.16
C ALA A 41 -3.00 -5.49 -24.10
N GLY A 42 -1.95 -5.75 -23.32
CA GLY A 42 -1.60 -4.99 -22.13
C GLY A 42 -2.34 -5.49 -20.88
N GLU A 43 -1.85 -5.12 -19.71
CA GLU A 43 -2.51 -5.41 -18.44
C GLU A 43 -3.76 -4.53 -18.21
N PRO A 44 -4.69 -4.94 -17.30
CA PRO A 44 -5.93 -4.20 -17.06
C PRO A 44 -5.76 -2.72 -16.70
N TRP A 45 -4.69 -2.35 -15.98
CA TRP A 45 -4.45 -0.97 -15.56
C TRP A 45 -4.08 -0.04 -16.73
N ARG A 46 -3.56 -0.57 -17.86
CA ARG A 46 -3.38 0.23 -19.08
C ARG A 46 -4.71 0.68 -19.67
N LEU A 47 -5.73 -0.17 -19.58
CA LEU A 47 -7.04 0.03 -20.18
C LEU A 47 -8.03 0.75 -19.25
N MET A 48 -7.76 0.78 -17.94
CA MET A 48 -8.62 1.44 -16.97
C MET A 48 -8.38 2.95 -16.99
N VAL A 49 -9.42 3.71 -17.37
CA VAL A 49 -9.34 5.18 -17.55
C VAL A 49 -8.20 5.55 -18.51
N GLU A 50 -8.21 4.88 -19.67
CA GLU A 50 -7.24 5.12 -20.76
C GLU A 50 -7.26 6.60 -21.19
N LEU A 51 -6.10 7.24 -21.20
CA LEU A 51 -5.94 8.65 -21.57
C LEU A 51 -5.54 8.78 -23.05
N VAL A 52 -4.64 7.93 -23.50
CA VAL A 52 -4.23 7.71 -24.90
C VAL A 52 -4.10 6.20 -25.09
N PRO A 53 -4.10 5.68 -26.34
CA PRO A 53 -4.12 4.24 -26.59
C PRO A 53 -3.07 3.47 -25.79
N LYS A 54 -3.54 2.53 -24.95
CA LYS A 54 -2.74 1.67 -24.06
C LYS A 54 -1.97 2.39 -22.95
N GLU A 55 -2.30 3.66 -22.65
CA GLU A 55 -1.66 4.41 -21.57
C GLU A 55 -2.70 5.03 -20.64
N SER A 56 -2.49 4.84 -19.35
CA SER A 56 -3.32 5.38 -18.28
C SER A 56 -2.50 5.98 -17.15
N ARG A 57 -3.09 6.90 -16.39
CA ARG A 57 -2.46 7.46 -15.20
C ARG A 57 -2.10 6.40 -14.17
N VAL A 58 -3.00 5.42 -13.96
CA VAL A 58 -2.78 4.39 -12.93
C VAL A 58 -1.65 3.44 -13.31
N PHE A 59 -1.52 3.06 -14.59
CA PHE A 59 -0.38 2.28 -15.07
C PHE A 59 0.93 3.08 -14.94
N ALA A 60 0.95 4.31 -15.44
CA ALA A 60 2.13 5.16 -15.42
C ALA A 60 2.65 5.42 -13.99
N SER A 61 1.75 5.55 -13.01
CA SER A 61 2.11 5.81 -11.62
C SER A 61 2.80 4.64 -10.90
N LEU A 62 2.76 3.41 -11.44
CA LEU A 62 3.22 2.18 -10.79
C LEU A 62 4.34 1.45 -11.55
N ASN A 63 4.72 1.95 -12.74
CA ASN A 63 5.60 1.18 -13.63
C ASN A 63 6.83 1.96 -14.11
N ARG A 64 7.18 3.09 -13.49
CA ARG A 64 8.42 3.82 -13.82
C ARG A 64 9.65 2.94 -13.59
N GLY A 65 10.70 3.20 -14.33
CA GLY A 65 12.00 2.53 -14.20
C GLY A 65 12.02 1.10 -14.71
N LYS A 66 10.97 0.63 -15.42
CA LYS A 66 10.88 -0.74 -15.94
C LYS A 66 11.08 -0.80 -17.43
N ARG A 67 11.51 -1.96 -17.93
CA ARG A 67 11.41 -2.36 -19.33
C ARG A 67 10.09 -3.10 -19.56
N GLY A 68 9.41 -2.88 -20.68
CA GLY A 68 8.11 -3.51 -21.01
C GLY A 68 8.23 -4.49 -22.15
N VAL A 69 7.78 -5.72 -21.95
CA VAL A 69 7.69 -6.79 -22.95
C VAL A 69 6.23 -7.20 -23.12
N ALA A 70 5.73 -7.26 -24.35
CA ALA A 70 4.38 -7.73 -24.64
C ALA A 70 4.45 -9.06 -25.42
N MET A 71 3.89 -10.14 -24.80
CA MET A 71 3.89 -11.48 -25.42
C MET A 71 2.71 -12.34 -24.97
N ASP A 72 2.33 -13.28 -25.82
CA ASP A 72 1.41 -14.37 -25.44
C ASP A 72 2.17 -15.47 -24.68
N MET A 73 2.26 -15.31 -23.36
CA MET A 73 2.99 -16.22 -22.47
C MET A 73 2.41 -17.65 -22.44
N ALA A 74 1.23 -17.90 -23.01
CA ALA A 74 0.69 -19.25 -23.13
C ALA A 74 1.35 -20.06 -24.24
N GLN A 75 2.05 -19.41 -25.17
CA GLN A 75 2.74 -20.09 -26.29
C GLN A 75 4.06 -20.71 -25.83
N PRO A 76 4.37 -21.93 -26.27
CA PRO A 76 5.62 -22.62 -25.88
C PRO A 76 6.88 -21.80 -26.23
N GLU A 77 6.86 -21.07 -27.32
CA GLU A 77 7.98 -20.21 -27.75
C GLU A 77 8.22 -19.06 -26.76
N ALA A 78 7.16 -18.43 -26.29
CA ALA A 78 7.25 -17.37 -25.28
C ALA A 78 7.76 -17.92 -23.94
N GLN A 79 7.30 -19.12 -23.54
CA GLN A 79 7.79 -19.81 -22.34
C GLN A 79 9.29 -20.12 -22.47
N ALA A 80 9.75 -20.59 -23.63
CA ALA A 80 11.18 -20.87 -23.88
C ALA A 80 12.05 -19.59 -23.74
N VAL A 81 11.55 -18.43 -24.18
CA VAL A 81 12.21 -17.13 -23.98
C VAL A 81 12.32 -16.81 -22.49
N ILE A 82 11.21 -16.89 -21.75
CA ILE A 82 11.18 -16.63 -20.32
C ILE A 82 12.15 -17.56 -19.58
N HIS A 83 12.13 -18.85 -19.88
CA HIS A 83 13.04 -19.85 -19.29
C HIS A 83 14.51 -19.56 -19.59
N SER A 84 14.83 -18.99 -20.76
CA SER A 84 16.19 -18.54 -21.08
C SER A 84 16.60 -17.36 -20.18
N LEU A 85 15.74 -16.37 -20.02
CA LEU A 85 16.01 -15.18 -19.18
C LEU A 85 16.16 -15.51 -17.70
N VAL A 86 15.40 -16.49 -17.20
CA VAL A 86 15.45 -16.93 -15.79
C VAL A 86 16.84 -17.43 -15.38
N LYS A 87 17.62 -17.99 -16.30
CA LYS A 87 18.98 -18.50 -16.02
C LYS A 87 19.90 -17.43 -15.43
N ASP A 88 19.74 -16.18 -15.92
CA ASP A 88 20.57 -15.03 -15.56
C ASP A 88 19.81 -13.98 -14.73
N SER A 89 18.64 -14.37 -14.21
CA SER A 89 17.80 -13.50 -13.38
C SER A 89 17.98 -13.79 -11.90
N ASP A 90 17.76 -12.77 -11.09
CA ASP A 90 17.89 -12.83 -9.64
C ASP A 90 16.55 -13.00 -8.93
N VAL A 91 15.52 -12.34 -9.44
CA VAL A 91 14.21 -12.26 -8.80
C VAL A 91 13.09 -12.47 -9.81
N VAL A 92 12.06 -13.19 -9.39
CA VAL A 92 10.78 -13.29 -10.10
C VAL A 92 9.66 -12.77 -9.20
N ILE A 93 8.82 -11.89 -9.73
CA ILE A 93 7.63 -11.36 -9.06
C ILE A 93 6.38 -11.89 -9.77
N ILE A 94 5.46 -12.49 -9.00
CA ILE A 94 4.18 -13.00 -9.49
C ILE A 94 3.03 -12.47 -8.64
N ASN A 95 1.95 -11.97 -9.27
CA ASN A 95 0.70 -11.68 -8.56
C ASN A 95 -0.55 -12.16 -9.31
N TYR A 96 -0.40 -13.17 -10.13
CA TYR A 96 -1.53 -13.78 -10.85
C TYR A 96 -2.44 -14.58 -9.91
N ARG A 97 -3.64 -14.90 -10.39
CA ARG A 97 -4.55 -15.81 -9.67
C ARG A 97 -3.91 -17.19 -9.50
N PRO A 98 -4.26 -17.91 -8.42
CA PRO A 98 -3.77 -19.28 -8.21
C PRO A 98 -3.99 -20.18 -9.42
N GLY A 99 -2.97 -20.93 -9.82
CA GLY A 99 -2.98 -21.83 -10.97
C GLY A 99 -2.54 -21.21 -12.30
N VAL A 100 -2.46 -19.88 -12.40
CA VAL A 100 -2.03 -19.22 -13.66
C VAL A 100 -0.52 -19.37 -13.88
N ALA A 101 0.29 -19.21 -12.81
CA ALA A 101 1.74 -19.38 -12.94
C ALA A 101 2.12 -20.78 -13.43
N GLU A 102 1.45 -21.81 -12.93
CA GLU A 102 1.62 -23.20 -13.36
C GLU A 102 1.24 -23.41 -14.83
N GLN A 103 0.11 -22.80 -15.28
CA GLN A 103 -0.31 -22.89 -16.69
C GLN A 103 0.67 -22.21 -17.64
N LEU A 104 1.31 -21.14 -17.20
CA LEU A 104 2.28 -20.39 -17.98
C LEU A 104 3.72 -20.94 -17.87
N GLY A 105 3.96 -21.99 -17.05
CA GLY A 105 5.29 -22.54 -16.83
C GLY A 105 6.26 -21.59 -16.13
N ILE A 106 5.74 -20.68 -15.31
CA ILE A 106 6.51 -19.67 -14.54
C ILE A 106 6.33 -19.86 -13.02
N ASP A 107 5.85 -21.02 -12.57
CA ASP A 107 5.75 -21.39 -11.17
C ASP A 107 7.13 -21.69 -10.54
N TYR A 108 7.20 -21.64 -9.21
CA TYR A 108 8.45 -21.82 -8.49
C TYR A 108 9.15 -23.16 -8.75
N PRO A 109 8.47 -24.35 -8.75
CA PRO A 109 9.10 -25.62 -9.09
C PRO A 109 9.76 -25.60 -10.47
N THR A 110 9.08 -25.03 -11.48
CA THR A 110 9.61 -24.94 -12.85
C THR A 110 10.82 -24.02 -12.91
N LEU A 111 10.73 -22.80 -12.38
CA LEU A 111 11.80 -21.81 -12.49
C LEU A 111 12.99 -22.11 -11.59
N SER A 112 12.78 -22.70 -10.40
CA SER A 112 13.88 -23.10 -9.52
C SER A 112 14.66 -24.32 -10.03
N ALA A 113 14.05 -25.16 -10.88
CA ALA A 113 14.76 -26.21 -11.57
C ALA A 113 15.72 -25.66 -12.65
N ILE A 114 15.41 -24.48 -13.23
CA ILE A 114 16.26 -23.79 -14.21
C ILE A 114 17.34 -22.99 -13.49
N ASN A 115 16.96 -22.24 -12.45
CA ASN A 115 17.86 -21.41 -11.63
C ASN A 115 17.61 -21.67 -10.14
N PRO A 116 18.38 -22.56 -9.50
CA PRO A 116 18.22 -22.86 -8.07
C PRO A 116 18.46 -21.69 -7.12
N ASN A 117 19.10 -20.62 -7.61
CA ASN A 117 19.41 -19.42 -6.82
C ASN A 117 18.35 -18.33 -6.96
N ILE A 118 17.27 -18.58 -7.69
CA ILE A 118 16.22 -17.60 -7.93
C ILE A 118 15.50 -17.23 -6.63
N VAL A 119 15.28 -15.95 -6.40
CA VAL A 119 14.36 -15.42 -5.40
C VAL A 119 12.99 -15.28 -6.07
N TYR A 120 12.02 -16.06 -5.65
CA TYR A 120 10.70 -16.11 -6.24
C TYR A 120 9.66 -15.55 -5.28
N CYS A 121 9.10 -14.40 -5.57
CA CYS A 121 8.10 -13.73 -4.75
C CYS A 121 6.72 -13.81 -5.39
N GLU A 122 5.81 -14.52 -4.75
CA GLU A 122 4.43 -14.67 -5.22
C GLU A 122 3.47 -14.04 -4.23
N ASN A 123 2.59 -13.16 -4.74
CA ASN A 123 1.50 -12.59 -3.98
C ASN A 123 0.16 -13.18 -4.42
N THR A 124 -0.64 -13.60 -3.44
CA THR A 124 -2.02 -14.05 -3.63
C THR A 124 -2.95 -13.30 -2.68
N ALA A 125 -4.26 -13.35 -2.92
CA ALA A 125 -5.20 -12.68 -2.03
C ALA A 125 -5.23 -13.31 -0.61
N PHE A 126 -5.23 -14.67 -0.52
CA PHE A 126 -5.55 -15.39 0.72
C PHE A 126 -4.49 -16.43 1.13
N GLY A 127 -3.42 -16.59 0.36
CA GLY A 127 -2.41 -17.62 0.60
C GLY A 127 -2.75 -18.94 -0.03
N LYS A 128 -1.81 -19.91 0.08
CA LYS A 128 -1.86 -21.22 -0.59
C LYS A 128 -2.49 -22.33 0.24
N LYS A 129 -2.94 -22.04 1.45
CA LYS A 129 -3.55 -23.00 2.39
C LYS A 129 -4.92 -22.53 2.84
N GLY A 130 -5.74 -23.45 3.28
CA GLY A 130 -7.06 -23.15 3.81
C GLY A 130 -8.17 -23.04 2.74
N PRO A 131 -9.41 -22.74 3.16
CA PRO A 131 -10.59 -22.84 2.30
C PRO A 131 -10.63 -21.80 1.17
N LEU A 132 -9.86 -20.72 1.27
CA LEU A 132 -9.82 -19.64 0.29
C LEU A 132 -8.62 -19.75 -0.67
N ALA A 133 -7.76 -20.75 -0.54
CA ALA A 133 -6.49 -20.88 -1.27
C ALA A 133 -6.62 -20.84 -2.81
N LYS A 134 -7.75 -21.29 -3.35
CA LYS A 134 -8.04 -21.28 -4.79
C LYS A 134 -8.83 -20.07 -5.26
N ARG A 135 -9.20 -19.17 -4.36
CA ARG A 135 -9.99 -17.97 -4.70
C ARG A 135 -9.08 -16.81 -5.09
N GLY A 136 -9.44 -16.14 -6.17
CA GLY A 136 -8.90 -14.83 -6.48
C GLY A 136 -9.53 -13.77 -5.56
N GLY A 137 -8.86 -12.64 -5.39
CA GLY A 137 -9.38 -11.50 -4.65
C GLY A 137 -8.65 -10.22 -5.05
N TYR A 138 -9.37 -9.11 -4.90
CA TYR A 138 -8.84 -7.76 -5.00
C TYR A 138 -8.83 -7.11 -3.62
N ASP A 139 -8.14 -6.02 -3.47
CA ASP A 139 -8.01 -5.25 -2.24
C ASP A 139 -9.35 -5.03 -1.50
N ILE A 140 -10.39 -4.58 -2.20
CA ILE A 140 -11.72 -4.35 -1.61
C ILE A 140 -12.30 -5.60 -0.94
N VAL A 141 -12.10 -6.78 -1.53
CA VAL A 141 -12.58 -8.06 -0.96
C VAL A 141 -11.78 -8.41 0.29
N VAL A 142 -10.48 -8.15 0.26
CA VAL A 142 -9.60 -8.39 1.41
C VAL A 142 -9.90 -7.40 2.53
N GLN A 143 -10.11 -6.12 2.25
CA GLN A 143 -10.54 -5.13 3.25
C GLN A 143 -11.84 -5.56 3.96
N ALA A 144 -12.81 -6.08 3.19
CA ALA A 144 -14.05 -6.57 3.76
C ALA A 144 -13.85 -7.79 4.68
N LEU A 145 -13.02 -8.77 4.26
CA LEU A 145 -12.80 -10.02 4.98
C LEU A 145 -11.89 -9.88 6.21
N THR A 146 -11.01 -8.91 6.22
CA THR A 146 -10.04 -8.70 7.30
C THR A 146 -10.50 -7.73 8.39
N GLY A 147 -11.70 -7.16 8.25
CA GLY A 147 -12.23 -6.18 9.19
C GLY A 147 -11.72 -4.75 8.99
N LEU A 148 -10.78 -4.51 8.08
CA LEU A 148 -10.24 -3.18 7.79
C LEU A 148 -11.34 -2.20 7.37
N MET A 149 -12.24 -2.64 6.48
CA MET A 149 -13.40 -1.86 6.04
C MET A 149 -14.38 -1.57 7.20
N ALA A 150 -14.62 -2.55 8.07
CA ALA A 150 -15.51 -2.38 9.21
C ALA A 150 -14.90 -1.49 10.31
N GLY A 151 -13.58 -1.55 10.50
CA GLY A 151 -12.85 -0.75 11.49
C GLY A 151 -12.90 0.74 11.19
N GLU A 152 -12.79 1.13 9.93
CA GLU A 152 -12.89 2.55 9.49
C GLU A 152 -14.32 3.10 9.60
N ALA A 153 -15.35 2.26 9.56
CA ALA A 153 -16.76 2.63 9.61
C ALA A 153 -17.17 3.76 8.63
N LYS A 154 -16.45 3.86 7.51
CA LYS A 154 -16.76 4.82 6.44
C LYS A 154 -17.98 4.31 5.66
N LEU A 155 -18.99 5.14 5.50
CA LEU A 155 -20.29 4.75 4.94
C LEU A 155 -20.67 5.62 3.74
N ASP A 156 -21.36 4.98 2.78
CA ASP A 156 -22.20 5.63 1.79
C ASP A 156 -23.66 5.23 2.09
N GLY A 157 -24.43 6.15 2.65
CA GLY A 157 -25.68 5.79 3.34
C GLY A 157 -25.43 4.86 4.51
N ASP A 158 -25.91 3.61 4.45
CA ASP A 158 -25.65 2.55 5.44
C ASP A 158 -24.75 1.43 4.90
N VAL A 159 -24.14 1.62 3.73
CA VAL A 159 -23.26 0.63 3.11
C VAL A 159 -21.79 0.95 3.44
N PRO A 160 -21.04 0.00 4.01
CA PRO A 160 -19.62 0.22 4.28
C PRO A 160 -18.84 0.39 2.97
N THR A 161 -17.96 1.38 2.93
CA THR A 161 -17.09 1.65 1.77
C THR A 161 -15.65 1.27 2.07
N TYR A 162 -14.91 0.98 1.02
CA TYR A 162 -13.49 0.66 1.13
C TYR A 162 -12.63 1.89 1.48
N VAL A 163 -11.49 1.65 2.08
CA VAL A 163 -10.45 2.66 2.31
C VAL A 163 -9.73 2.92 0.98
N TYR A 164 -9.67 4.18 0.59
CA TYR A 164 -8.93 4.63 -0.59
C TYR A 164 -7.71 5.44 -0.13
N PRO A 165 -6.53 5.28 -0.75
CA PRO A 165 -6.18 4.34 -1.83
C PRO A 165 -6.26 2.86 -1.40
N ALA A 166 -6.11 1.90 -2.36
CA ALA A 166 -6.13 0.46 -2.11
C ALA A 166 -5.00 0.02 -1.17
N ILE A 167 -5.20 0.32 0.12
CA ILE A 167 -4.13 0.28 1.15
C ILE A 167 -3.54 -1.12 1.34
N GLY A 168 -4.36 -2.17 1.19
CA GLY A 168 -3.89 -3.54 1.26
C GLY A 168 -2.93 -3.89 0.12
N ASP A 169 -3.23 -3.47 -1.10
CA ASP A 169 -2.35 -3.66 -2.26
C ASP A 169 -1.03 -2.90 -2.11
N TYR A 170 -1.09 -1.60 -1.79
CA TYR A 170 0.12 -0.78 -1.61
C TYR A 170 1.01 -1.30 -0.48
N ALA A 171 0.43 -1.60 0.66
CA ALA A 171 1.17 -2.17 1.79
C ALA A 171 1.79 -3.53 1.43
N THR A 172 1.08 -4.37 0.66
CA THR A 172 1.61 -5.65 0.20
C THR A 172 2.77 -5.46 -0.77
N GLY A 173 2.70 -4.49 -1.68
CA GLY A 173 3.83 -4.16 -2.58
C GLY A 173 5.10 -3.77 -1.80
N ILE A 174 4.97 -2.95 -0.75
CA ILE A 174 6.08 -2.62 0.15
C ILE A 174 6.58 -3.89 0.86
N GLN A 175 5.68 -4.72 1.37
CA GLN A 175 6.06 -5.96 2.07
C GLN A 175 6.77 -6.96 1.16
N MET A 176 6.35 -7.07 -0.11
CA MET A 176 7.03 -7.88 -1.11
C MET A 176 8.45 -7.38 -1.37
N SER A 177 8.65 -6.07 -1.57
CA SER A 177 9.99 -5.51 -1.81
C SER A 177 10.90 -5.72 -0.61
N ASN A 178 10.41 -5.54 0.62
CA ASN A 178 11.14 -5.84 1.85
C ASN A 178 11.56 -7.32 1.94
N ALA A 179 10.63 -8.24 1.66
CA ALA A 179 10.89 -9.67 1.68
C ALA A 179 11.90 -10.10 0.61
N ILE A 180 11.84 -9.50 -0.59
CA ILE A 180 12.81 -9.73 -1.67
C ILE A 180 14.20 -9.26 -1.24
N CYS A 181 14.35 -8.06 -0.68
CA CYS A 181 15.64 -7.57 -0.17
C CYS A 181 16.22 -8.49 0.91
N ALA A 182 15.39 -8.97 1.85
CA ALA A 182 15.80 -9.94 2.86
C ALA A 182 16.24 -11.29 2.26
N ALA A 183 15.54 -11.76 1.22
CA ALA A 183 15.89 -13.01 0.52
C ALA A 183 17.18 -12.85 -0.31
N LEU A 184 17.40 -11.69 -0.94
CA LEU A 184 18.65 -11.39 -1.64
C LEU A 184 19.83 -11.35 -0.65
N TYR A 185 19.66 -10.72 0.53
CA TYR A 185 20.66 -10.76 1.58
C TYR A 185 20.96 -12.19 2.07
N HIS A 186 19.93 -13.01 2.25
CA HIS A 186 20.11 -14.43 2.58
C HIS A 186 20.90 -15.16 1.50
N ARG A 187 20.56 -14.94 0.23
CA ARG A 187 21.25 -15.52 -0.92
C ARG A 187 22.73 -15.12 -0.97
N GLU A 188 23.03 -13.86 -0.72
CA GLU A 188 24.40 -13.36 -0.65
C GLU A 188 25.23 -14.10 0.41
N LYS A 189 24.64 -14.45 1.56
CA LYS A 189 25.31 -15.17 2.64
C LYS A 189 25.41 -16.68 2.42
N THR A 190 24.48 -17.28 1.69
CA THR A 190 24.33 -18.75 1.63
C THR A 190 24.48 -19.34 0.24
N GLY A 191 24.42 -18.50 -0.81
CA GLY A 191 24.36 -18.93 -2.20
C GLY A 191 23.00 -19.55 -2.60
N LYS A 192 21.94 -19.44 -1.77
CA LYS A 192 20.65 -20.11 -2.00
C LYS A 192 19.53 -19.11 -2.18
N GLY A 193 18.82 -19.23 -3.31
CA GLY A 193 17.53 -18.58 -3.51
C GLY A 193 16.41 -19.20 -2.66
N GLN A 194 15.23 -18.61 -2.70
CA GLN A 194 14.07 -19.14 -1.98
C GLN A 194 12.75 -18.62 -2.53
N ARG A 195 11.67 -19.28 -2.17
CA ARG A 195 10.31 -18.81 -2.41
C ARG A 195 9.82 -17.94 -1.26
N ILE A 196 9.12 -16.89 -1.63
CA ILE A 196 8.43 -15.97 -0.75
C ILE A 196 6.94 -16.03 -1.10
N ASP A 197 6.08 -16.33 -0.15
CA ASP A 197 4.63 -16.27 -0.29
C ASP A 197 4.09 -15.07 0.48
N CYS A 198 3.67 -14.02 -0.25
CA CYS A 198 2.98 -12.86 0.30
C CYS A 198 1.46 -12.99 0.11
N THR A 199 0.68 -12.34 0.98
CA THR A 199 -0.77 -12.31 0.81
C THR A 199 -1.35 -10.95 1.16
N LEU A 200 -2.33 -10.49 0.38
CA LEU A 200 -3.08 -9.29 0.71
C LEU A 200 -3.73 -9.41 2.09
N MET A 201 -4.32 -10.57 2.40
CA MET A 201 -4.96 -10.84 3.69
C MET A 201 -3.97 -10.73 4.85
N GLY A 202 -2.78 -11.36 4.74
CA GLY A 202 -1.77 -11.31 5.79
C GLY A 202 -1.27 -9.89 6.06
N THR A 203 -1.03 -9.13 4.99
CA THR A 203 -0.62 -7.73 5.12
C THR A 203 -1.72 -6.86 5.73
N ALA A 204 -2.98 -7.00 5.28
CA ALA A 204 -4.10 -6.26 5.84
C ALA A 204 -4.33 -6.57 7.34
N MET A 205 -4.11 -7.82 7.75
CA MET A 205 -4.15 -8.20 9.19
C MET A 205 -2.95 -7.64 9.95
N ALA A 206 -1.75 -7.64 9.37
CA ALA A 206 -0.56 -7.07 10.00
C ALA A 206 -0.70 -5.57 10.28
N MET A 207 -1.43 -4.82 9.45
CA MET A 207 -1.75 -3.41 9.72
C MET A 207 -2.73 -3.22 10.90
N GLN A 208 -3.39 -4.26 11.34
CA GLN A 208 -4.38 -4.27 12.43
C GLN A 208 -3.89 -5.04 13.68
N THR A 209 -2.58 -5.06 13.91
CA THR A 209 -1.96 -5.84 15.01
C THR A 209 -2.61 -5.62 16.36
N SER A 210 -2.86 -4.36 16.76
CA SER A 210 -3.46 -4.06 18.06
C SER A 210 -4.92 -4.52 18.17
N GLN A 211 -5.66 -4.47 17.06
CA GLN A 211 -7.05 -4.92 17.01
C GLN A 211 -7.17 -6.45 16.98
N PHE A 212 -6.18 -7.13 16.38
CA PHE A 212 -6.16 -8.58 16.26
C PHE A 212 -5.46 -9.29 17.43
N THR A 213 -4.81 -8.54 18.31
CA THR A 213 -4.21 -9.10 19.53
C THR A 213 -5.29 -9.51 20.53
N TRP A 214 -5.26 -10.75 20.99
CA TRP A 214 -6.14 -11.29 22.01
C TRP A 214 -5.38 -11.39 23.32
N LEU A 215 -5.90 -10.74 24.38
CA LEU A 215 -5.36 -10.78 25.73
C LEU A 215 -6.33 -11.59 26.61
N GLU A 216 -5.99 -12.83 26.92
CA GLU A 216 -6.83 -13.78 27.67
C GLU A 216 -7.47 -13.15 28.91
N MET A 217 -6.68 -12.40 29.67
CA MET A 217 -7.14 -11.72 30.90
C MET A 217 -8.30 -10.73 30.67
N PHE A 218 -8.44 -10.15 29.49
CA PHE A 218 -9.44 -9.11 29.21
C PHE A 218 -10.42 -9.52 28.10
N ASP A 219 -9.96 -10.24 27.10
CA ASP A 219 -10.74 -10.46 25.88
C ASP A 219 -11.64 -11.70 25.96
N ASP A 220 -11.37 -12.66 26.87
CA ASP A 220 -12.20 -13.85 27.05
C ASP A 220 -13.62 -13.51 27.50
N GLU A 221 -13.80 -12.43 28.27
CA GLU A 221 -15.11 -11.96 28.71
C GLU A 221 -15.76 -10.96 27.73
N VAL A 222 -15.01 -10.38 26.82
CA VAL A 222 -15.47 -9.31 25.90
C VAL A 222 -15.73 -9.82 24.50
N ILE A 223 -14.79 -10.56 23.92
CA ILE A 223 -14.88 -10.92 22.50
C ILE A 223 -15.95 -11.99 22.22
N PRO A 224 -16.09 -13.09 22.95
CA PRO A 224 -17.11 -14.08 22.66
C PRO A 224 -18.54 -13.52 22.69
N PRO A 225 -18.99 -12.78 23.72
CA PRO A 225 -20.33 -12.18 23.71
C PRO A 225 -20.49 -11.10 22.64
N MET A 226 -19.45 -10.37 22.29
CA MET A 226 -19.47 -9.42 21.16
C MET A 226 -19.73 -10.14 19.84
N LEU A 227 -19.02 -11.24 19.57
CA LEU A 227 -19.19 -12.01 18.33
C LEU A 227 -20.58 -12.62 18.22
N GLU A 228 -21.14 -13.13 19.34
CA GLU A 228 -22.51 -13.66 19.34
C GLU A 228 -23.54 -12.55 19.13
N SER A 229 -23.36 -11.37 19.74
CA SER A 229 -24.22 -10.20 19.53
C SER A 229 -24.16 -9.69 18.07
N LEU A 230 -22.99 -9.70 17.44
CA LEU A 230 -22.84 -9.36 16.03
C LEU A 230 -23.48 -10.39 15.12
N LYS A 231 -23.38 -11.68 15.44
CA LYS A 231 -24.05 -12.76 14.73
C LYS A 231 -25.57 -12.63 14.81
N GLN A 232 -26.11 -12.34 15.99
CA GLN A 232 -27.52 -12.05 16.20
C GLN A 232 -27.96 -10.83 15.40
N ALA A 233 -27.23 -9.71 15.45
CA ALA A 233 -27.53 -8.51 14.68
C ALA A 233 -27.61 -8.79 13.17
N ARG A 234 -26.73 -9.63 12.64
CA ARG A 234 -26.77 -10.08 11.23
C ARG A 234 -27.98 -10.95 10.94
N SER A 235 -28.34 -11.89 11.83
CA SER A 235 -29.53 -12.74 11.67
C SER A 235 -30.82 -11.94 11.70
N GLU A 236 -30.88 -10.85 12.43
CA GLU A 236 -31.97 -9.89 12.50
C GLU A 236 -31.94 -8.87 11.34
N MET A 237 -31.02 -9.01 10.38
CA MET A 237 -30.82 -8.09 9.26
C MET A 237 -30.66 -6.62 9.67
N LYS A 238 -30.02 -6.38 10.82
CA LYS A 238 -29.68 -5.03 11.27
C LYS A 238 -28.77 -4.33 10.25
N THR A 239 -28.98 -3.03 10.08
CA THR A 239 -28.15 -2.21 9.20
C THR A 239 -26.68 -2.22 9.64
N PHE A 240 -25.77 -1.85 8.75
CA PHE A 240 -24.35 -1.83 9.12
C PHE A 240 -24.05 -0.84 10.25
N THR A 241 -24.70 0.33 10.25
CA THR A 241 -24.64 1.30 11.34
C THR A 241 -25.05 0.69 12.69
N GLN A 242 -26.12 -0.11 12.70
CA GLN A 242 -26.56 -0.82 13.92
C GLN A 242 -25.56 -1.88 14.36
N GLN A 243 -24.95 -2.62 13.42
CA GLN A 243 -23.88 -3.58 13.73
C GLN A 243 -22.63 -2.88 14.32
N VAL A 244 -22.24 -1.73 13.78
CA VAL A 244 -21.17 -0.88 14.35
C VAL A 244 -21.55 -0.41 15.75
N GLY A 245 -22.82 -0.07 15.98
CA GLY A 245 -23.33 0.25 17.32
C GLY A 245 -23.14 -0.90 18.30
N VAL A 246 -23.49 -2.14 17.91
CA VAL A 246 -23.25 -3.35 18.70
C VAL A 246 -21.75 -3.52 19.01
N HIS A 247 -20.88 -3.41 18.03
CA HIS A 247 -19.43 -3.50 18.24
C HIS A 247 -18.91 -2.46 19.26
N LYS A 248 -19.37 -1.21 19.14
CA LYS A 248 -18.99 -0.10 20.04
C LYS A 248 -19.47 -0.28 21.50
N MET A 249 -20.51 -1.06 21.74
CA MET A 249 -20.95 -1.38 23.10
C MET A 249 -19.88 -2.20 23.87
N PHE A 250 -19.16 -3.07 23.18
CA PHE A 250 -18.09 -3.88 23.76
C PHE A 250 -16.72 -3.21 23.69
N ARG A 251 -16.50 -2.35 22.72
CA ARG A 251 -15.26 -1.59 22.51
C ARG A 251 -15.56 -0.11 22.31
N PRO A 252 -15.98 0.58 23.40
CA PRO A 252 -16.30 2.00 23.32
C PRO A 252 -15.05 2.82 23.01
N ALA A 253 -15.19 3.83 22.15
CA ALA A 253 -14.16 4.83 22.00
C ALA A 253 -14.02 5.66 23.28
N ALA A 254 -12.80 6.06 23.62
CA ALA A 254 -12.57 6.92 24.77
C ALA A 254 -13.30 8.26 24.58
N ALA A 255 -14.27 8.52 25.48
CA ALA A 255 -14.98 9.80 25.48
C ALA A 255 -14.02 10.96 25.80
N GLY A 256 -14.33 12.17 25.31
CA GLY A 256 -13.60 13.38 25.67
C GLY A 256 -12.18 13.47 25.10
N ASN A 257 -11.86 12.77 24.02
CA ASN A 257 -10.55 12.91 23.38
C ASN A 257 -10.49 14.20 22.56
N ILE A 258 -9.86 15.22 23.12
CA ILE A 258 -9.60 16.49 22.46
C ILE A 258 -8.16 16.59 21.93
N TYR A 259 -7.33 15.56 22.13
CA TYR A 259 -5.88 15.61 21.90
C TYR A 259 -5.43 14.89 20.63
N TYR A 260 -6.22 13.95 20.13
CA TYR A 260 -5.94 13.22 18.89
C TYR A 260 -7.20 13.24 18.05
N ARG A 261 -7.39 14.34 17.31
CA ARG A 261 -8.65 14.65 16.65
C ARG A 261 -8.47 15.67 15.52
N VAL A 262 -9.37 15.63 14.54
CA VAL A 262 -9.53 16.68 13.52
C VAL A 262 -10.63 17.65 13.97
N TYR A 263 -10.37 18.94 13.80
CA TYR A 263 -11.28 20.02 14.12
C TYR A 263 -11.60 20.86 12.89
N GLN A 264 -12.85 21.30 12.78
CA GLN A 264 -13.24 22.37 11.87
C GLN A 264 -12.74 23.71 12.43
N THR A 265 -12.05 24.47 11.61
CA THR A 265 -11.61 25.84 11.89
C THR A 265 -12.56 26.84 11.23
N LYS A 266 -12.24 28.13 11.29
CA LYS A 266 -13.02 29.18 10.64
C LYS A 266 -13.06 29.05 9.11
N ASP A 267 -12.01 28.48 8.49
CA ASP A 267 -11.78 28.44 7.04
C ASP A 267 -11.39 27.07 6.49
N GLY A 268 -11.31 26.04 7.34
CA GLY A 268 -10.89 24.70 6.90
C GLY A 268 -10.91 23.67 8.03
N PHE A 269 -9.89 22.82 8.06
CA PHE A 269 -9.75 21.75 9.05
C PHE A 269 -8.30 21.63 9.51
N ILE A 270 -8.11 21.34 10.80
CA ILE A 270 -6.80 21.07 11.39
C ILE A 270 -6.81 19.76 12.18
N ALA A 271 -5.81 18.93 11.97
CA ALA A 271 -5.56 17.71 12.77
C ALA A 271 -4.61 18.06 13.93
N VAL A 272 -4.93 17.60 15.13
CA VAL A 272 -4.09 17.72 16.33
C VAL A 272 -3.67 16.35 16.78
N GLY A 273 -2.36 16.12 17.03
CA GLY A 273 -1.77 14.86 17.41
C GLY A 273 -0.96 14.92 18.70
N ALA A 274 -1.62 14.80 19.86
CA ALA A 274 -0.99 14.90 21.19
C ALA A 274 -1.28 13.65 22.02
N LEU A 275 -0.45 12.61 21.91
CA LEU A 275 -0.64 11.35 22.64
C LEU A 275 -0.02 11.34 24.05
N SER A 276 1.15 11.97 24.25
CA SER A 276 1.81 12.01 25.55
C SER A 276 1.18 13.03 26.49
N MET A 277 1.29 12.81 27.82
CA MET A 277 0.80 13.74 28.84
C MET A 277 1.42 15.13 28.67
N ALA A 278 2.71 15.19 28.36
CA ALA A 278 3.41 16.45 28.13
C ALA A 278 2.81 17.22 26.95
N LEU A 279 2.46 16.55 25.84
CA LEU A 279 1.80 17.16 24.70
C LEU A 279 0.36 17.60 25.01
N ARG A 280 -0.40 16.83 25.80
CA ARG A 280 -1.75 17.20 26.24
C ARG A 280 -1.73 18.50 27.07
N ILE A 281 -0.77 18.65 27.99
CA ILE A 281 -0.57 19.90 28.76
C ILE A 281 -0.28 21.07 27.79
N LYS A 282 0.54 20.88 26.77
CA LYS A 282 0.81 21.89 25.76
C LYS A 282 -0.43 22.26 24.94
N VAL A 283 -1.29 21.30 24.61
CA VAL A 283 -2.58 21.57 23.96
C VAL A 283 -3.46 22.44 24.84
N MET A 284 -3.56 22.13 26.14
CA MET A 284 -4.30 22.97 27.09
C MET A 284 -3.73 24.39 27.17
N ALA A 285 -2.40 24.53 27.21
CA ALA A 285 -1.75 25.84 27.19
C ALA A 285 -2.00 26.61 25.89
N ALA A 286 -1.96 25.93 24.75
CA ALA A 286 -2.23 26.54 23.44
C ALA A 286 -3.70 26.95 23.27
N THR A 287 -4.64 26.17 23.77
CA THR A 287 -6.08 26.37 23.59
C THR A 287 -6.74 27.17 24.70
N GLY A 288 -6.19 27.11 25.92
CA GLY A 288 -6.84 27.62 27.13
C GLY A 288 -7.93 26.68 27.70
N ILE A 289 -8.17 25.55 27.07
CA ILE A 289 -9.15 24.54 27.55
C ILE A 289 -8.64 23.92 28.85
N LYS A 290 -9.51 23.75 29.80
CA LYS A 290 -9.23 23.04 31.07
C LYS A 290 -9.84 21.65 31.01
N ASP A 291 -8.98 20.63 31.02
CA ASP A 291 -9.42 19.23 31.07
C ASP A 291 -9.47 18.79 32.54
N PRO A 292 -10.65 18.46 33.09
CA PRO A 292 -10.80 18.06 34.49
C PRO A 292 -10.15 16.72 34.83
N ARG A 293 -9.68 15.98 33.86
CA ARG A 293 -8.88 14.77 34.09
C ARG A 293 -7.49 15.06 34.65
N PHE A 294 -6.98 16.28 34.43
CA PHE A 294 -5.74 16.75 35.04
C PHE A 294 -6.06 17.36 36.41
N GLN A 295 -5.67 16.64 37.47
CA GLN A 295 -5.91 17.08 38.84
C GLN A 295 -4.88 18.16 39.26
N PRO A 296 -5.20 18.95 40.31
CA PRO A 296 -4.27 19.99 40.79
C PRO A 296 -2.92 19.45 41.29
N ASP A 297 -2.88 18.20 41.73
CA ASP A 297 -1.62 17.51 42.15
C ASP A 297 -0.79 16.94 40.99
N GLY A 298 -1.23 17.18 39.73
CA GLY A 298 -0.56 16.69 38.52
C GLY A 298 -0.94 15.27 38.10
N THR A 299 -1.82 14.59 38.82
CA THR A 299 -2.31 13.25 38.45
C THR A 299 -3.30 13.35 37.28
N PHE A 300 -3.40 12.27 36.49
CA PHE A 300 -4.38 12.16 35.42
C PHE A 300 -5.35 11.02 35.69
N VAL A 301 -6.64 11.33 35.76
CA VAL A 301 -7.73 10.37 35.97
C VAL A 301 -8.44 10.12 34.64
N MET A 302 -8.36 8.91 34.11
CA MET A 302 -8.86 8.57 32.77
C MET A 302 -10.37 8.87 32.60
N ALA A 303 -11.17 8.46 33.56
CA ALA A 303 -12.63 8.65 33.61
C ALA A 303 -13.06 9.04 35.03
N PRO A 304 -12.99 10.33 35.40
CA PRO A 304 -13.51 10.79 36.67
C PRO A 304 -15.04 10.64 36.73
N GLU A 305 -15.61 10.75 37.91
CA GLU A 305 -17.07 10.71 38.09
C GLU A 305 -17.77 11.72 37.19
N GLY A 306 -18.83 11.30 36.52
CA GLY A 306 -19.59 12.11 35.58
C GLY A 306 -18.92 12.28 34.20
N TRP A 307 -17.85 11.53 33.89
CA TRP A 307 -17.13 11.64 32.65
C TRP A 307 -17.97 11.31 31.39
N GLU A 308 -18.98 10.46 31.52
CA GLU A 308 -19.92 10.12 30.43
C GLU A 308 -20.63 11.37 29.87
N THR A 309 -20.90 12.38 30.72
CA THR A 309 -21.50 13.66 30.32
C THR A 309 -20.42 14.70 30.03
N ARG A 310 -19.45 14.84 30.92
CA ARG A 310 -18.42 15.89 30.80
C ARG A 310 -17.46 15.69 29.61
N GLY A 311 -17.18 14.46 29.24
CA GLY A 311 -16.31 14.14 28.13
C GLY A 311 -16.85 14.67 26.79
N PRO A 312 -18.10 14.36 26.39
CA PRO A 312 -18.75 14.95 25.22
C PRO A 312 -18.83 16.47 25.27
N GLU A 313 -19.14 17.09 26.43
CA GLU A 313 -19.16 18.56 26.60
C GLU A 313 -17.78 19.17 26.32
N LEU A 314 -16.70 18.57 26.83
CA LEU A 314 -15.34 19.03 26.61
C LEU A 314 -14.97 19.00 25.11
N VAL A 315 -15.43 17.99 24.40
CA VAL A 315 -15.26 17.91 22.93
C VAL A 315 -16.03 19.04 22.25
N ALA A 316 -17.28 19.28 22.65
CA ALA A 316 -18.10 20.37 22.06
C ALA A 316 -17.49 21.75 22.33
N GLU A 317 -16.95 22.00 23.54
CA GLU A 317 -16.21 23.20 23.89
C GLU A 317 -14.99 23.39 22.97
N ALA A 318 -14.20 22.31 22.77
CA ALA A 318 -13.05 22.35 21.87
C ALA A 318 -13.48 22.63 20.43
N GLU A 319 -14.48 21.96 19.91
CA GLU A 319 -15.01 22.17 18.55
C GLU A 319 -15.51 23.60 18.34
N ALA A 320 -16.20 24.18 19.33
CA ALA A 320 -16.64 25.58 19.28
C ALA A 320 -15.43 26.54 19.26
N LEU A 321 -14.43 26.28 20.10
CA LEU A 321 -13.22 27.09 20.18
C LEU A 321 -12.44 27.08 18.87
N PHE A 322 -12.25 25.91 18.25
CA PHE A 322 -11.47 25.80 17.02
C PHE A 322 -12.09 26.56 15.86
N ARG A 323 -13.41 26.69 15.78
CA ARG A 323 -14.11 27.50 14.78
C ARG A 323 -13.88 29.03 14.91
N THR A 324 -13.27 29.48 16.00
CA THR A 324 -13.05 30.93 16.23
C THR A 324 -11.84 31.50 15.48
N LYS A 325 -10.93 30.67 15.00
CA LYS A 325 -9.68 31.07 14.33
C LYS A 325 -9.49 30.33 13.03
N THR A 326 -8.66 30.89 12.14
CA THR A 326 -8.26 30.23 10.88
C THR A 326 -7.35 29.03 11.15
N THR A 327 -7.21 28.17 10.14
CA THR A 327 -6.29 27.02 10.17
C THR A 327 -4.85 27.47 10.43
N ASP A 328 -4.42 28.54 9.77
CA ASP A 328 -3.07 29.11 9.94
C ASP A 328 -2.85 29.68 11.34
N GLU A 329 -3.83 30.44 11.88
CA GLU A 329 -3.74 30.98 13.24
C GLU A 329 -3.59 29.87 14.28
N TRP A 330 -4.31 28.75 14.13
CA TRP A 330 -4.16 27.58 14.99
C TRP A 330 -2.83 26.88 14.75
N GLY A 331 -2.39 26.72 13.51
CA GLY A 331 -1.11 26.13 13.15
C GLY A 331 0.05 26.83 13.83
N GLN A 332 0.15 28.15 13.65
CA GLN A 332 1.18 28.99 14.30
C GLN A 332 1.13 28.89 15.83
N ARG A 333 -0.06 28.90 16.41
CA ARG A 333 -0.23 28.79 17.85
C ARG A 333 0.24 27.44 18.39
N PHE A 334 -0.07 26.35 17.71
CA PHE A 334 0.40 25.02 18.08
C PHE A 334 1.91 24.86 17.90
N GLU A 335 2.47 25.41 16.83
CA GLU A 335 3.91 25.45 16.61
C GLU A 335 4.65 26.17 17.75
N GLN A 336 4.19 27.35 18.17
CA GLN A 336 4.74 28.10 19.30
C GLN A 336 4.73 27.31 20.61
N HIS A 337 3.78 26.41 20.80
CA HIS A 337 3.70 25.53 21.97
C HIS A 337 4.35 24.16 21.77
N GLY A 338 4.89 23.90 20.57
CA GLY A 338 5.47 22.60 20.21
C GLY A 338 4.47 21.44 20.25
N VAL A 339 3.26 21.69 19.74
CA VAL A 339 2.19 20.69 19.57
C VAL A 339 2.15 20.27 18.09
N PRO A 340 2.25 18.98 17.78
CA PRO A 340 2.05 18.48 16.41
C PRO A 340 0.61 18.77 15.95
N ALA A 341 0.48 19.58 14.92
CA ALA A 341 -0.78 19.89 14.27
C ALA A 341 -0.54 20.28 12.80
N GLY A 342 -1.52 20.06 11.95
CA GLY A 342 -1.42 20.41 10.54
C GLY A 342 -2.77 20.49 9.85
N PRO A 343 -2.86 21.25 8.74
CA PRO A 343 -4.07 21.35 7.92
C PRO A 343 -4.40 20.02 7.26
N VAL A 344 -5.66 19.82 6.90
CA VAL A 344 -6.10 18.67 6.10
C VAL A 344 -6.05 19.07 4.62
N PHE A 345 -5.12 18.47 3.89
CA PHE A 345 -4.91 18.69 2.46
C PHE A 345 -5.49 17.58 1.60
N PHE A 346 -5.82 17.92 0.35
CA PHE A 346 -5.91 16.94 -0.73
C PHE A 346 -4.51 16.66 -1.29
N ILE A 347 -4.30 15.47 -1.85
CA ILE A 347 -2.96 15.04 -2.31
C ILE A 347 -2.40 15.97 -3.40
N GLU A 348 -3.27 16.56 -4.22
CA GLU A 348 -2.90 17.48 -5.30
C GLU A 348 -2.29 18.80 -4.78
N GLU A 349 -2.63 19.23 -3.56
CA GLU A 349 -2.06 20.42 -2.95
C GLU A 349 -0.59 20.23 -2.56
N LEU A 350 -0.10 18.98 -2.55
CA LEU A 350 1.28 18.67 -2.20
C LEU A 350 2.25 18.80 -3.39
N PHE A 351 1.77 19.00 -4.62
CA PHE A 351 2.67 19.12 -5.78
C PHE A 351 3.68 20.25 -5.66
N ASP A 352 3.27 21.39 -5.11
CA ASP A 352 4.14 22.55 -4.95
C ASP A 352 4.39 22.88 -3.47
N HIS A 353 4.07 21.92 -2.56
CA HIS A 353 4.26 22.12 -1.14
C HIS A 353 5.76 22.13 -0.77
N PRO A 354 6.25 23.14 -0.01
CA PRO A 354 7.68 23.31 0.30
C PRO A 354 8.32 22.06 0.92
N GLN A 355 7.60 21.36 1.81
CA GLN A 355 8.10 20.16 2.46
C GLN A 355 8.27 18.99 1.49
N THR A 356 7.38 18.86 0.50
CA THR A 356 7.48 17.85 -0.56
C THR A 356 8.71 18.08 -1.41
N ILE A 357 8.94 19.33 -1.82
CA ILE A 357 10.08 19.74 -2.64
C ILE A 357 11.40 19.58 -1.86
N ALA A 358 11.46 20.10 -0.63
CA ALA A 358 12.67 20.08 0.18
C ALA A 358 13.16 18.65 0.50
N ASN A 359 12.28 17.67 0.59
CA ASN A 359 12.61 16.26 0.85
C ASN A 359 12.74 15.41 -0.42
N GLY A 360 12.63 15.98 -1.63
CA GLY A 360 12.69 15.22 -2.88
C GLY A 360 11.58 14.16 -3.01
N LEU A 361 10.41 14.39 -2.37
CA LEU A 361 9.28 13.46 -2.41
C LEU A 361 8.48 13.53 -3.71
N GLN A 362 8.89 14.40 -4.61
CA GLN A 362 8.34 14.53 -5.96
C GLN A 362 9.46 14.36 -6.98
N VAL A 363 9.18 13.58 -8.02
CA VAL A 363 10.06 13.44 -9.19
C VAL A 363 9.34 13.90 -10.44
N HIS A 364 10.12 14.29 -11.45
CA HIS A 364 9.62 14.67 -12.75
C HIS A 364 10.24 13.73 -13.79
N VAL A 365 9.40 13.10 -14.60
CA VAL A 365 9.82 12.22 -15.69
C VAL A 365 9.05 12.57 -16.97
N GLU A 366 9.71 12.41 -18.12
CA GLU A 366 9.10 12.67 -19.44
C GLU A 366 8.65 11.35 -20.07
N HIS A 367 7.35 11.21 -20.31
CA HIS A 367 6.80 10.04 -20.98
C HIS A 367 6.52 10.35 -22.46
N PRO A 368 6.90 9.47 -23.39
CA PRO A 368 6.81 9.76 -24.83
C PRO A 368 5.39 10.14 -25.31
N MET A 369 4.36 9.55 -24.71
CA MET A 369 2.96 9.79 -25.10
C MET A 369 2.19 10.69 -24.14
N LEU A 370 2.53 10.69 -22.85
CA LEU A 370 1.81 11.44 -21.80
C LEU A 370 2.46 12.81 -21.50
N GLY A 371 3.68 13.06 -22.02
CA GLY A 371 4.44 14.28 -21.72
C GLY A 371 5.04 14.28 -20.31
N GLY A 372 5.31 15.47 -19.78
CA GLY A 372 5.88 15.66 -18.45
C GLY A 372 4.95 15.18 -17.34
N MET A 373 5.46 14.30 -16.48
CA MET A 373 4.71 13.75 -15.32
C MET A 373 5.40 14.14 -14.03
N LYS A 374 4.65 14.78 -13.12
CA LYS A 374 5.03 14.91 -11.71
C LYS A 374 4.49 13.70 -10.95
N MET A 375 5.33 13.02 -10.20
CA MET A 375 4.99 11.79 -9.49
C MET A 375 5.55 11.80 -8.07
N VAL A 376 4.99 10.96 -7.18
CA VAL A 376 5.62 10.69 -5.88
C VAL A 376 7.00 10.06 -6.15
N GLY A 377 8.05 10.62 -5.56
CA GLY A 377 9.41 10.10 -5.63
C GLY A 377 9.63 8.89 -4.72
N PRO A 378 10.85 8.34 -4.70
CA PRO A 378 11.21 7.30 -3.75
C PRO A 378 10.95 7.75 -2.30
N PRO A 379 10.29 6.92 -1.46
CA PRO A 379 9.81 7.35 -0.14
C PRO A 379 10.89 7.43 0.91
N PHE A 380 12.10 6.98 0.63
CA PHE A 380 13.27 7.07 1.51
C PHE A 380 14.54 7.30 0.69
N GLN A 381 15.59 7.77 1.34
CA GLN A 381 16.89 8.01 0.74
C GLN A 381 17.99 7.27 1.51
N MET A 382 19.00 6.80 0.80
CA MET A 382 20.20 6.15 1.36
C MET A 382 21.43 7.00 1.06
N SER A 383 22.30 7.22 2.05
CA SER A 383 23.44 8.15 1.93
C SER A 383 24.49 7.71 0.90
N GLU A 384 24.74 6.40 0.80
CA GLU A 384 25.77 5.84 -0.09
C GLU A 384 25.21 5.38 -1.45
N THR A 385 23.93 5.00 -1.47
CA THR A 385 23.25 4.45 -2.64
C THR A 385 21.87 5.12 -2.78
N PRO A 386 21.83 6.40 -3.21
CA PRO A 386 20.58 7.14 -3.34
C PRO A 386 19.62 6.46 -4.30
N LEU A 387 18.32 6.54 -4.00
CA LEU A 387 17.26 6.03 -4.86
C LEU A 387 16.91 7.07 -5.92
N GLU A 388 16.64 6.61 -7.13
CA GLU A 388 16.29 7.47 -8.26
C GLU A 388 15.12 6.91 -9.08
N ALA A 389 14.20 7.77 -9.50
CA ALA A 389 13.25 7.47 -10.56
C ALA A 389 13.97 7.52 -11.91
N GLN A 390 14.33 6.35 -12.46
CA GLN A 390 15.27 6.25 -13.59
C GLN A 390 14.65 6.64 -14.94
N SER A 391 13.39 6.26 -15.19
CA SER A 391 12.68 6.48 -16.45
C SER A 391 11.17 6.51 -16.22
N PRO A 392 10.35 6.99 -17.14
CA PRO A 392 8.91 6.82 -17.09
C PRO A 392 8.52 5.32 -17.16
N SER A 393 7.23 5.04 -17.07
CA SER A 393 6.69 3.71 -17.39
C SER A 393 6.93 3.38 -18.85
N PRO A 394 7.21 2.12 -19.22
CA PRO A 394 7.40 1.74 -20.61
C PRO A 394 6.06 1.76 -21.37
N MET A 395 6.11 2.11 -22.65
CA MET A 395 5.02 1.82 -23.59
C MET A 395 4.83 0.30 -23.71
N LEU A 396 3.64 -0.12 -24.12
CA LEU A 396 3.36 -1.56 -24.30
C LEU A 396 4.31 -2.17 -25.35
N GLY A 397 5.09 -3.14 -24.91
CA GLY A 397 6.04 -3.85 -25.77
C GLY A 397 7.30 -3.05 -26.18
N GLU A 398 7.53 -1.88 -25.59
CA GLU A 398 8.64 -0.96 -25.96
C GLU A 398 10.00 -1.65 -26.02
N HIS A 399 10.26 -2.62 -25.15
CA HIS A 399 11.56 -3.28 -25.03
C HIS A 399 11.52 -4.75 -25.48
N THR A 400 10.47 -5.17 -26.20
CA THR A 400 10.28 -6.57 -26.60
C THR A 400 11.48 -7.08 -27.39
N ASP A 401 11.92 -6.38 -28.43
CA ASP A 401 13.03 -6.82 -29.28
C ASP A 401 14.35 -6.92 -28.54
N GLU A 402 14.64 -5.91 -27.72
CA GLU A 402 15.85 -5.85 -26.89
C GLU A 402 15.93 -7.07 -25.95
N VAL A 403 14.83 -7.32 -25.19
CA VAL A 403 14.78 -8.41 -24.22
C VAL A 403 14.82 -9.79 -24.90
N LEU A 404 14.19 -9.95 -26.06
CA LEU A 404 14.26 -11.18 -26.83
C LEU A 404 15.68 -11.43 -27.38
N ALA A 405 16.38 -10.40 -27.80
CA ALA A 405 17.78 -10.50 -28.21
C ALA A 405 18.70 -10.89 -27.05
N GLU A 406 18.49 -10.34 -25.84
CA GLU A 406 19.17 -10.76 -24.61
C GLU A 406 18.91 -12.26 -24.29
N ALA A 407 17.72 -12.76 -24.59
CA ALA A 407 17.38 -14.18 -24.46
C ALA A 407 18.06 -15.08 -25.50
N GLY A 408 18.84 -14.48 -26.44
CA GLY A 408 19.61 -15.19 -27.46
C GLY A 408 18.90 -15.39 -28.80
N LEU A 409 17.75 -14.69 -29.04
CA LEU A 409 17.05 -14.77 -30.32
C LEU A 409 17.69 -13.85 -31.35
N SER A 410 17.79 -14.34 -32.60
CA SER A 410 18.17 -13.49 -33.75
C SER A 410 17.00 -12.60 -34.16
N SER A 411 17.29 -11.47 -34.80
CA SER A 411 16.28 -10.56 -35.35
C SER A 411 15.28 -11.27 -36.27
N ALA A 412 15.76 -12.21 -37.10
CA ALA A 412 14.89 -13.02 -37.97
C ALA A 412 13.90 -13.89 -37.15
N ARG A 413 14.34 -14.44 -36.01
CA ARG A 413 13.46 -15.24 -35.16
C ARG A 413 12.45 -14.36 -34.41
N ILE A 414 12.85 -13.17 -33.97
CA ILE A 414 11.96 -12.19 -33.35
C ILE A 414 10.84 -11.81 -34.33
N GLU A 415 11.20 -11.52 -35.60
CA GLU A 415 10.20 -11.18 -36.61
C GLU A 415 9.22 -12.33 -36.89
N GLN A 416 9.69 -13.58 -36.93
CA GLN A 416 8.81 -14.75 -37.05
C GLN A 416 7.81 -14.85 -35.89
N LEU A 417 8.24 -14.53 -34.64
CA LEU A 417 7.34 -14.53 -33.49
C LEU A 417 6.30 -13.40 -33.58
N ARG A 418 6.70 -12.27 -34.14
CA ARG A 418 5.78 -11.14 -34.38
C ARG A 418 4.76 -11.46 -35.46
N GLU A 419 5.18 -12.03 -36.58
CA GLU A 419 4.28 -12.51 -37.65
C GLU A 419 3.30 -13.58 -37.15
N ALA A 420 3.74 -14.41 -36.22
CA ALA A 420 2.89 -15.42 -35.57
C ALA A 420 1.95 -14.83 -34.49
N GLY A 421 2.05 -13.53 -34.16
CA GLY A 421 1.27 -12.88 -33.12
C GLY A 421 1.64 -13.30 -31.70
N ILE A 422 2.84 -13.84 -31.49
CA ILE A 422 3.33 -14.30 -30.18
C ILE A 422 3.94 -13.13 -29.40
N VAL A 423 4.54 -12.17 -30.09
CA VAL A 423 5.07 -10.93 -29.51
C VAL A 423 4.54 -9.70 -30.28
N LEU A 424 4.57 -8.53 -29.60
CA LEU A 424 4.17 -7.26 -30.21
C LEU A 424 5.34 -6.63 -30.97
#